data_43c038cb8577ff59b208c5a47218050b
#
_entry.id   43c038cb8577ff59b208c5a47218050b
#
_cell.length_a   1.000
_cell.length_b   1.000
_cell.length_c   1.000
_cell.angle_alpha   90.00
_cell.angle_beta   90.00
_cell.angle_gamma   90.00
#
_symmetry.space_group_name_H-M   'P 1'
#
loop_
_entity.id
_entity.type
_entity.pdbx_description
1 polymer ?
#
loop_
_entity_poly.entity_id
_entity_poly.type
_entity_poly.pdbx_seq_one_letter_code
_entity_poly.pdbx_strand_id
1 'polypeptide(L)'
;SEFYADFGRYRVEITLPKRFVVGATGARTERRENQDGTSTHVFEQADVIDFAWTASPRFLEVKDTFSAEKDVTPQEYAETAKLLGRSLDEVRLSDVEVTVLLQPQHAIQAERHVKAAKAAIKWFGLWYGRYPYPTITVVDPAFGAGGSGGMEYPTFITAGTSSLLGRWPFDRVLLPEEVTVHEFGHQYWQSMVASNEFEESWLDEGFNTYSTGKVMKRVYGPTLVQALGLRLGELESARAQNSVDRMFDRIRSSSWGFSPGNYSYARTQLTLLTFEALVGAETMARVMRTYHERWRFRHPRSEDFYDVVAEVAGPHRRAYFERTVERPGVLDD
;
A
#
# COMPACT_ATOMS: atom_id res chain seq x y z
N SER A 1 -8.65 17.53 -2.85
CA SER A 1 -7.24 17.14 -2.96
C SER A 1 -7.11 15.63 -2.82
N GLU A 2 -6.33 14.98 -3.64
CA GLU A 2 -6.07 13.53 -3.58
C GLU A 2 -5.42 13.08 -2.26
N PHE A 3 -4.73 13.98 -1.59
CA PHE A 3 -4.02 13.70 -0.33
C PHE A 3 -4.83 13.95 0.95
N TYR A 4 -6.00 14.55 0.84
CA TYR A 4 -6.93 14.72 1.97
C TYR A 4 -8.32 15.12 1.48
N ALA A 5 -9.25 14.19 1.53
CA ALA A 5 -10.64 14.39 1.14
C ALA A 5 -11.58 13.50 1.95
N ASP A 6 -12.85 13.90 2.02
CA ASP A 6 -13.89 13.10 2.66
C ASP A 6 -14.28 11.88 1.83
N PHE A 7 -14.77 10.86 2.52
CA PHE A 7 -15.31 9.66 1.89
C PHE A 7 -16.61 9.95 1.14
N GLY A 8 -16.71 9.43 -0.07
CA GLY A 8 -17.86 9.62 -0.94
C GLY A 8 -18.24 8.36 -1.71
N ARG A 9 -19.31 8.49 -2.49
CA ARG A 9 -19.72 7.51 -3.49
C ARG A 9 -19.55 8.11 -4.86
N TYR A 10 -18.79 7.44 -5.71
CA TYR A 10 -18.57 7.81 -7.09
C TYR A 10 -19.33 6.88 -8.02
N ARG A 11 -20.03 7.46 -9.01
CA ARG A 11 -20.53 6.78 -10.20
C ARG A 11 -20.09 7.59 -11.40
N VAL A 12 -19.19 7.04 -12.19
CA VAL A 12 -18.54 7.73 -13.29
C VAL A 12 -18.76 7.00 -14.60
N GLU A 13 -19.20 7.72 -15.62
CA GLU A 13 -19.35 7.23 -16.98
C GLU A 13 -18.23 7.77 -17.86
N ILE A 14 -17.47 6.88 -18.49
CA ILE A 14 -16.33 7.21 -19.36
C ILE A 14 -16.64 6.71 -20.76
N THR A 15 -16.78 7.64 -21.70
CA THR A 15 -17.06 7.32 -23.11
C THR A 15 -15.81 7.55 -23.96
N LEU A 16 -15.37 6.52 -24.67
CA LEU A 16 -14.13 6.50 -25.44
C LEU A 16 -14.31 5.70 -26.75
N PRO A 17 -13.42 5.86 -27.76
CA PRO A 17 -13.40 4.96 -28.90
C PRO A 17 -13.30 3.49 -28.47
N LYS A 18 -14.05 2.60 -29.08
CA LYS A 18 -14.18 1.16 -28.69
C LYS A 18 -12.85 0.43 -28.49
N ARG A 19 -11.78 0.87 -29.16
CA ARG A 19 -10.46 0.24 -29.07
C ARG A 19 -9.70 0.50 -27.77
N PHE A 20 -10.20 1.42 -26.93
CA PHE A 20 -9.52 1.74 -25.67
C PHE A 20 -9.86 0.74 -24.57
N VAL A 21 -8.84 0.27 -23.89
CA VAL A 21 -8.96 -0.44 -22.61
C VAL A 21 -8.94 0.58 -21.49
N VAL A 22 -9.91 0.49 -20.58
CA VAL A 22 -10.13 1.47 -19.52
C VAL A 22 -9.95 0.79 -18.16
N GLY A 23 -9.19 1.41 -17.28
CA GLY A 23 -9.14 1.11 -15.85
C GLY A 23 -9.53 2.32 -15.03
N ALA A 24 -10.20 2.10 -13.91
CA ALA A 24 -10.64 3.18 -13.03
C ALA A 24 -10.84 2.67 -11.60
N THR A 25 -10.96 3.62 -10.67
CA THR A 25 -11.46 3.38 -9.31
C THR A 25 -12.81 2.67 -9.37
N GLY A 26 -12.97 1.61 -8.55
CA GLY A 26 -14.20 0.87 -8.38
C GLY A 26 -14.45 -0.24 -9.40
N ALA A 27 -15.57 -0.91 -9.21
CA ALA A 27 -16.00 -1.98 -10.11
C ALA A 27 -16.66 -1.42 -11.37
N ARG A 28 -16.34 -2.00 -12.53
CA ARG A 28 -17.05 -1.70 -13.76
C ARG A 28 -18.42 -2.40 -13.76
N THR A 29 -19.48 -1.64 -13.51
CA THR A 29 -20.85 -2.16 -13.40
C THR A 29 -21.55 -2.30 -14.74
N GLU A 30 -21.14 -1.51 -15.76
CA GLU A 30 -21.72 -1.55 -17.09
C GLU A 30 -20.69 -1.25 -18.18
N ARG A 31 -20.84 -1.89 -19.33
CA ARG A 31 -20.21 -1.51 -20.60
C ARG A 31 -21.23 -1.57 -21.71
N ARG A 32 -21.45 -0.45 -22.41
CA ARG A 32 -22.33 -0.39 -23.58
C ARG A 32 -21.58 0.13 -24.81
N GLU A 33 -21.87 -0.44 -25.94
CA GLU A 33 -21.33 0.01 -27.23
C GLU A 33 -22.29 1.02 -27.87
N ASN A 34 -21.76 2.12 -28.38
CA ASN A 34 -22.50 3.18 -29.00
C ASN A 34 -22.45 3.06 -30.55
N GLN A 35 -23.43 3.65 -31.22
CA GLN A 35 -23.53 3.59 -32.70
C GLN A 35 -22.44 4.41 -33.40
N ASP A 36 -21.87 5.41 -32.71
CA ASP A 36 -20.85 6.30 -33.23
C ASP A 36 -19.39 5.75 -33.17
N GLY A 37 -19.26 4.44 -32.84
CA GLY A 37 -17.94 3.80 -32.73
C GLY A 37 -17.24 3.98 -31.37
N THR A 38 -17.93 4.54 -30.38
CA THR A 38 -17.48 4.63 -29.00
C THR A 38 -18.02 3.51 -28.13
N SER A 39 -17.47 3.34 -26.94
CA SER A 39 -18.07 2.56 -25.83
C SER A 39 -18.12 3.40 -24.57
N THR A 40 -19.17 3.24 -23.79
CA THR A 40 -19.32 3.85 -22.48
C THR A 40 -19.10 2.80 -21.40
N HIS A 41 -18.24 3.11 -20.43
CA HIS A 41 -17.93 2.29 -19.27
C HIS A 41 -18.44 3.00 -18.03
N VAL A 42 -19.17 2.30 -17.18
CA VAL A 42 -19.68 2.83 -15.90
C VAL A 42 -18.91 2.17 -14.78
N PHE A 43 -18.32 2.99 -13.92
CA PHE A 43 -17.63 2.54 -12.72
C PHE A 43 -18.32 3.09 -11.48
N GLU A 44 -18.42 2.25 -10.46
CA GLU A 44 -19.04 2.63 -9.19
C GLU A 44 -18.20 2.17 -8.02
N GLN A 45 -18.02 3.05 -7.04
CA GLN A 45 -17.42 2.74 -5.74
C GLN A 45 -17.98 3.66 -4.65
N ALA A 46 -18.29 3.07 -3.50
CA ALA A 46 -18.61 3.80 -2.27
C ALA A 46 -17.45 3.71 -1.28
N ASP A 47 -17.48 4.60 -0.31
CA ASP A 47 -16.52 4.67 0.79
C ASP A 47 -15.07 4.87 0.32
N VAL A 48 -14.89 5.75 -0.66
CA VAL A 48 -13.57 6.14 -1.19
C VAL A 48 -13.41 7.65 -1.19
N ILE A 49 -12.16 8.10 -1.07
CA ILE A 49 -11.79 9.52 -0.94
C ILE A 49 -11.52 10.19 -2.29
N ASP A 50 -11.36 9.41 -3.36
CA ASP A 50 -11.01 9.93 -4.68
C ASP A 50 -11.47 9.00 -5.80
N PHE A 51 -11.37 9.47 -7.06
CA PHE A 51 -11.63 8.69 -8.25
C PHE A 51 -10.58 8.98 -9.33
N ALA A 52 -9.83 7.96 -9.71
CA ALA A 52 -8.86 8.03 -10.80
C ALA A 52 -9.21 7.06 -11.94
N TRP A 53 -8.71 7.35 -13.13
CA TRP A 53 -8.88 6.48 -14.28
C TRP A 53 -7.77 6.66 -15.31
N THR A 54 -7.58 5.65 -16.13
CA THR A 54 -6.70 5.68 -17.29
C THR A 54 -7.29 4.92 -18.47
N ALA A 55 -6.81 5.23 -19.66
CA ALA A 55 -7.20 4.47 -20.85
C ALA A 55 -6.11 4.47 -21.92
N SER A 56 -5.94 3.35 -22.59
CA SER A 56 -5.02 3.25 -23.73
C SER A 56 -5.55 2.21 -24.75
N PRO A 57 -5.40 2.47 -26.05
CA PRO A 57 -5.72 1.46 -27.07
C PRO A 57 -4.63 0.38 -27.13
N ARG A 58 -3.57 0.50 -26.37
CA ARG A 58 -2.41 -0.39 -26.36
C ARG A 58 -2.27 -1.20 -25.09
N PHE A 59 -3.07 -0.95 -24.06
CA PHE A 59 -2.99 -1.72 -22.82
C PHE A 59 -3.23 -3.22 -23.09
N LEU A 60 -2.34 -4.02 -22.53
CA LEU A 60 -2.60 -5.41 -22.24
C LEU A 60 -3.38 -5.45 -20.92
N GLU A 61 -4.47 -6.19 -20.91
CA GLU A 61 -5.28 -6.44 -19.70
C GLU A 61 -5.04 -7.87 -19.25
N VAL A 62 -4.57 -8.04 -18.02
CA VAL A 62 -4.43 -9.35 -17.37
C VAL A 62 -5.32 -9.36 -16.14
N LYS A 63 -6.14 -10.40 -16.01
CA LYS A 63 -7.07 -10.58 -14.89
C LYS A 63 -6.77 -11.85 -14.13
N ASP A 64 -6.89 -11.76 -12.82
CA ASP A 64 -6.85 -12.89 -11.89
C ASP A 64 -7.77 -12.58 -10.70
N THR A 65 -7.97 -13.56 -9.85
CA THR A 65 -8.75 -13.40 -8.62
C THR A 65 -7.91 -13.85 -7.43
N PHE A 66 -7.78 -12.97 -6.43
CA PHE A 66 -7.39 -13.44 -5.11
C PHE A 66 -8.57 -14.20 -4.52
N SER A 67 -8.37 -15.47 -4.20
CA SER A 67 -9.39 -16.31 -3.58
C SER A 67 -9.06 -16.56 -2.12
N ALA A 68 -9.92 -16.12 -1.23
CA ALA A 68 -9.74 -16.30 0.21
C ALA A 68 -9.65 -17.78 0.62
N GLU A 69 -10.27 -18.67 -0.15
CA GLU A 69 -10.23 -20.13 0.09
C GLU A 69 -8.94 -20.77 -0.45
N LYS A 70 -8.46 -20.33 -1.62
CA LYS A 70 -7.33 -20.97 -2.30
C LYS A 70 -5.98 -20.35 -1.95
N ASP A 71 -5.96 -19.04 -1.79
CA ASP A 71 -4.73 -18.27 -1.59
C ASP A 71 -4.32 -18.14 -0.12
N VAL A 72 -5.22 -18.49 0.84
CA VAL A 72 -4.94 -18.48 2.28
C VAL A 72 -5.14 -19.86 2.87
N THR A 73 -4.11 -20.37 3.51
CA THR A 73 -4.18 -21.70 4.15
C THR A 73 -4.89 -21.64 5.51
N PRO A 74 -5.52 -22.75 5.96
CA PRO A 74 -6.09 -22.84 7.32
C PRO A 74 -5.08 -22.53 8.42
N GLN A 75 -3.81 -22.89 8.20
CA GLN A 75 -2.73 -22.58 9.13
C GLN A 75 -2.46 -21.09 9.24
N GLU A 76 -2.43 -20.35 8.12
CA GLU A 76 -2.23 -18.89 8.12
C GLU A 76 -3.37 -18.15 8.83
N TYR A 77 -4.61 -18.60 8.64
CA TYR A 77 -5.75 -18.10 9.41
C TYR A 77 -5.59 -18.36 10.92
N ALA A 78 -5.22 -19.59 11.31
CA ALA A 78 -5.04 -19.96 12.70
C ALA A 78 -3.88 -19.19 13.37
N GLU A 79 -2.75 -19.05 12.69
CA GLU A 79 -1.60 -18.27 13.17
C GLU A 79 -1.98 -16.80 13.36
N THR A 80 -2.71 -16.22 12.40
CA THR A 80 -3.15 -14.82 12.47
C THR A 80 -4.16 -14.62 13.61
N ALA A 81 -5.15 -15.50 13.73
CA ALA A 81 -6.14 -15.45 14.81
C ALA A 81 -5.46 -15.50 16.19
N LYS A 82 -4.49 -16.40 16.35
CA LYS A 82 -3.69 -16.51 17.57
C LYS A 82 -2.88 -15.25 17.84
N LEU A 83 -2.16 -14.73 16.82
CA LEU A 83 -1.31 -13.53 16.93
C LEU A 83 -2.14 -12.32 17.39
N LEU A 84 -3.33 -12.16 16.86
CA LEU A 84 -4.20 -11.02 17.12
C LEU A 84 -5.14 -11.21 18.33
N GLY A 85 -5.22 -12.43 18.89
CA GLY A 85 -6.21 -12.77 19.92
C GLY A 85 -7.65 -12.67 19.40
N ARG A 86 -7.90 -13.07 18.14
CA ARG A 86 -9.20 -13.00 17.46
C ARG A 86 -9.72 -14.39 17.12
N SER A 87 -11.02 -14.48 16.82
CA SER A 87 -11.62 -15.69 16.25
C SER A 87 -11.22 -15.89 14.78
N LEU A 88 -11.39 -17.09 14.26
CA LEU A 88 -11.14 -17.39 12.85
C LEU A 88 -12.05 -16.57 11.92
N ASP A 89 -13.28 -16.31 12.32
CA ASP A 89 -14.23 -15.54 11.50
C ASP A 89 -13.85 -14.06 11.39
N GLU A 90 -13.25 -13.48 12.43
CA GLU A 90 -12.78 -12.09 12.43
C GLU A 90 -11.55 -11.85 11.53
N VAL A 91 -10.82 -12.91 11.18
CA VAL A 91 -9.64 -12.82 10.30
C VAL A 91 -9.91 -13.34 8.89
N ARG A 92 -11.14 -13.82 8.60
CA ARG A 92 -11.50 -14.28 7.26
C ARG A 92 -11.44 -13.15 6.23
N LEU A 93 -10.88 -13.47 5.07
CA LEU A 93 -10.79 -12.57 3.92
C LEU A 93 -11.94 -12.79 2.93
N SER A 94 -12.03 -11.92 1.93
CA SER A 94 -12.95 -12.04 0.80
C SER A 94 -12.17 -12.15 -0.50
N ASP A 95 -12.81 -12.71 -1.53
CA ASP A 95 -12.28 -12.74 -2.87
C ASP A 95 -12.19 -11.31 -3.44
N VAL A 96 -11.15 -11.05 -4.24
CA VAL A 96 -10.91 -9.76 -4.87
C VAL A 96 -10.48 -9.97 -6.32
N GLU A 97 -11.15 -9.33 -7.27
CA GLU A 97 -10.72 -9.31 -8.66
C GLU A 97 -9.48 -8.41 -8.80
N VAL A 98 -8.40 -8.95 -9.38
CA VAL A 98 -7.16 -8.23 -9.67
C VAL A 98 -7.07 -8.01 -11.17
N THR A 99 -7.05 -6.76 -11.59
CA THR A 99 -6.81 -6.37 -12.99
C THR A 99 -5.46 -5.68 -13.11
N VAL A 100 -4.60 -6.13 -14.02
CA VAL A 100 -3.34 -5.48 -14.34
C VAL A 100 -3.41 -4.90 -15.74
N LEU A 101 -3.16 -3.61 -15.87
CA LEU A 101 -3.09 -2.88 -17.14
C LEU A 101 -1.65 -2.44 -17.38
N LEU A 102 -1.06 -2.86 -18.50
CA LEU A 102 0.33 -2.54 -18.77
C LEU A 102 0.58 -2.31 -20.26
N GLN A 103 1.62 -1.54 -20.57
CA GLN A 103 2.05 -1.37 -21.95
C GLN A 103 2.68 -2.67 -22.47
N PRO A 104 2.58 -2.99 -23.78
CA PRO A 104 3.16 -4.21 -24.35
C PRO A 104 4.64 -4.41 -24.06
N GLN A 105 5.40 -3.32 -23.91
CA GLN A 105 6.82 -3.35 -23.58
C GLN A 105 7.11 -3.89 -22.17
N HIS A 106 6.13 -3.82 -21.28
CA HIS A 106 6.19 -4.27 -19.90
C HIS A 106 5.49 -5.62 -19.67
N ALA A 107 5.08 -6.32 -20.73
CA ALA A 107 4.32 -7.58 -20.65
C ALA A 107 4.97 -8.63 -19.72
N ILE A 108 6.31 -8.64 -19.63
CA ILE A 108 7.07 -9.53 -18.74
C ILE A 108 6.78 -9.29 -17.25
N GLN A 109 6.27 -8.12 -16.88
CA GLN A 109 5.98 -7.76 -15.48
C GLN A 109 4.57 -8.18 -15.03
N ALA A 110 3.70 -8.59 -15.95
CA ALA A 110 2.29 -8.84 -15.65
C ALA A 110 2.09 -9.84 -14.49
N GLU A 111 2.78 -10.99 -14.55
CA GLU A 111 2.68 -12.02 -13.51
C GLU A 111 3.24 -11.55 -12.17
N ARG A 112 4.27 -10.71 -12.20
CA ARG A 112 4.89 -10.14 -10.99
C ARG A 112 3.91 -9.22 -10.27
N HIS A 113 3.24 -8.31 -11.00
CA HIS A 113 2.19 -7.45 -10.45
C HIS A 113 1.02 -8.24 -9.88
N VAL A 114 0.52 -9.25 -10.60
CA VAL A 114 -0.57 -10.11 -10.12
C VAL A 114 -0.19 -10.79 -8.81
N LYS A 115 0.98 -11.42 -8.75
CA LYS A 115 1.45 -12.12 -7.54
C LYS A 115 1.65 -11.15 -6.37
N ALA A 116 2.21 -9.98 -6.61
CA ALA A 116 2.44 -8.97 -5.60
C ALA A 116 1.13 -8.40 -5.05
N ALA A 117 0.16 -8.09 -5.92
CA ALA A 117 -1.16 -7.63 -5.51
C ALA A 117 -1.90 -8.69 -4.67
N LYS A 118 -1.90 -9.95 -5.09
CA LYS A 118 -2.49 -11.06 -4.31
C LYS A 118 -1.80 -11.25 -2.96
N ALA A 119 -0.47 -11.12 -2.90
CA ALA A 119 0.29 -11.18 -1.66
C ALA A 119 -0.07 -10.01 -0.72
N ALA A 120 -0.21 -8.81 -1.27
CA ALA A 120 -0.62 -7.64 -0.51
C ALA A 120 -2.05 -7.78 0.04
N ILE A 121 -3.03 -8.15 -0.80
CA ILE A 121 -4.42 -8.44 -0.36
C ILE A 121 -4.43 -9.42 0.80
N LYS A 122 -3.65 -10.52 0.68
CA LYS A 122 -3.55 -11.54 1.70
C LYS A 122 -3.02 -10.99 3.02
N TRP A 123 -1.82 -10.42 3.02
CA TRP A 123 -1.11 -10.12 4.26
C TRP A 123 -1.61 -8.85 4.94
N PHE A 124 -1.93 -7.79 4.19
CA PHE A 124 -2.61 -6.64 4.77
C PHE A 124 -3.98 -7.04 5.32
N GLY A 125 -4.72 -7.87 4.57
CA GLY A 125 -6.02 -8.37 5.00
C GLY A 125 -5.95 -9.18 6.29
N LEU A 126 -5.02 -10.12 6.40
CA LEU A 126 -4.82 -10.92 7.62
C LEU A 126 -4.41 -10.06 8.81
N TRP A 127 -3.50 -9.12 8.65
CA TRP A 127 -2.96 -8.32 9.76
C TRP A 127 -3.87 -7.20 10.19
N TYR A 128 -4.47 -6.45 9.25
CA TYR A 128 -5.17 -5.21 9.55
C TYR A 128 -6.69 -5.28 9.37
N GLY A 129 -7.16 -6.26 8.61
CA GLY A 129 -8.59 -6.47 8.37
C GLY A 129 -8.89 -6.67 6.90
N ARG A 130 -9.98 -7.35 6.65
CA ARG A 130 -10.43 -7.69 5.29
C ARG A 130 -10.49 -6.45 4.39
N TYR A 131 -9.88 -6.51 3.21
CA TYR A 131 -10.04 -5.53 2.14
C TYR A 131 -11.53 -5.47 1.74
N PRO A 132 -12.18 -4.31 1.84
CA PRO A 132 -13.64 -4.26 1.73
C PRO A 132 -14.14 -4.15 0.31
N TYR A 133 -13.27 -3.85 -0.66
CA TYR A 133 -13.66 -3.62 -2.03
C TYR A 133 -13.55 -4.89 -2.88
N PRO A 134 -14.43 -5.05 -3.92
CA PRO A 134 -14.44 -6.27 -4.73
C PRO A 134 -13.31 -6.33 -5.76
N THR A 135 -12.63 -5.20 -6.04
CA THR A 135 -11.65 -5.10 -7.12
C THR A 135 -10.43 -4.30 -6.71
N ILE A 136 -9.32 -4.56 -7.39
CA ILE A 136 -8.14 -3.70 -7.44
C ILE A 136 -7.60 -3.67 -8.88
N THR A 137 -7.32 -2.49 -9.39
CA THR A 137 -6.66 -2.29 -10.69
C THR A 137 -5.24 -1.80 -10.47
N VAL A 138 -4.26 -2.52 -11.00
CA VAL A 138 -2.84 -2.15 -11.01
C VAL A 138 -2.47 -1.69 -12.40
N VAL A 139 -1.94 -0.49 -12.53
CA VAL A 139 -1.49 0.07 -13.81
C VAL A 139 0.04 0.17 -13.82
N ASP A 140 0.68 -0.50 -14.77
CA ASP A 140 2.08 -0.26 -15.09
C ASP A 140 2.14 0.80 -16.21
N PRO A 141 2.45 2.08 -15.91
CA PRO A 141 2.40 3.16 -16.86
C PRO A 141 3.50 3.06 -17.92
N ALA A 142 3.39 3.87 -18.96
CA ALA A 142 4.40 3.94 -20.00
C ALA A 142 5.75 4.40 -19.43
N PHE A 143 6.84 3.85 -19.95
CA PHE A 143 8.18 4.30 -19.60
C PHE A 143 8.33 5.83 -19.81
N GLY A 144 8.88 6.49 -18.82
CA GLY A 144 9.04 7.96 -18.84
C GLY A 144 7.85 8.76 -18.32
N ALA A 145 6.75 8.10 -17.93
CA ALA A 145 5.64 8.73 -17.21
C ALA A 145 5.99 8.93 -15.72
N GLY A 146 7.06 9.69 -15.43
CA GLY A 146 7.71 9.72 -14.11
C GLY A 146 6.83 10.11 -12.93
N GLY A 147 5.79 10.93 -13.12
CA GLY A 147 4.83 11.27 -12.07
C GLY A 147 3.75 10.21 -11.79
N SER A 148 3.78 9.09 -12.52
CA SER A 148 2.82 7.98 -12.38
C SER A 148 3.51 6.66 -12.00
N GLY A 149 4.73 6.74 -11.47
CA GLY A 149 5.54 5.55 -11.14
C GLY A 149 5.05 4.79 -9.91
N GLY A 150 4.38 5.47 -9.00
CA GLY A 150 3.71 4.95 -7.82
C GLY A 150 2.65 5.95 -7.41
N MET A 151 1.38 5.53 -7.38
CA MET A 151 0.24 6.32 -6.88
C MET A 151 -0.85 5.36 -6.41
N GLU A 152 -1.49 5.78 -5.34
CA GLU A 152 -2.30 4.95 -4.46
C GLU A 152 -3.81 5.22 -4.54
N TYR A 153 -4.35 5.65 -5.67
CA TYR A 153 -5.79 5.94 -5.77
C TYR A 153 -6.65 4.77 -5.27
N PRO A 154 -7.79 5.05 -4.63
CA PRO A 154 -8.64 3.99 -4.08
C PRO A 154 -9.03 2.95 -5.13
N THR A 155 -8.75 1.69 -4.86
CA THR A 155 -8.99 0.53 -5.75
C THR A 155 -8.32 0.60 -7.12
N PHE A 156 -7.42 1.58 -7.32
CA PHE A 156 -6.73 1.85 -8.58
C PHE A 156 -5.34 2.40 -8.28
N ILE A 157 -4.32 1.58 -8.45
CA ILE A 157 -2.94 1.97 -8.14
C ILE A 157 -2.09 2.00 -9.40
N THR A 158 -1.05 2.83 -9.41
CA THR A 158 -0.02 2.75 -10.44
C THR A 158 1.26 2.17 -9.86
N ALA A 159 1.90 1.27 -10.59
CA ALA A 159 3.13 0.60 -10.18
C ALA A 159 4.08 0.54 -11.38
N GLY A 160 4.85 1.60 -11.57
CA GLY A 160 5.74 1.78 -12.71
C GLY A 160 6.94 0.83 -12.67
N THR A 161 7.21 0.21 -13.80
CA THR A 161 8.35 -0.70 -13.94
C THR A 161 9.20 -0.39 -15.16
N SER A 162 10.23 -1.20 -15.36
CA SER A 162 11.08 -1.17 -16.54
C SER A 162 11.22 -2.57 -17.11
N SER A 163 11.22 -2.68 -18.42
CA SER A 163 11.48 -3.94 -19.11
C SER A 163 12.86 -4.56 -18.80
N LEU A 164 13.78 -3.80 -18.20
CA LEU A 164 15.08 -4.29 -17.73
C LEU A 164 14.97 -5.16 -16.48
N LEU A 165 14.01 -4.88 -15.61
CA LEU A 165 13.86 -5.53 -14.30
C LEU A 165 13.38 -6.99 -14.37
N GLY A 166 13.07 -7.52 -15.51
CA GLY A 166 12.75 -8.94 -15.70
C GLY A 166 13.84 -9.71 -16.44
N ARG A 167 15.03 -9.14 -16.65
CA ARG A 167 16.12 -9.71 -17.45
C ARG A 167 17.42 -9.73 -16.66
N TRP A 168 18.20 -10.79 -16.86
CA TRP A 168 19.54 -10.86 -16.29
C TRP A 168 20.37 -9.61 -16.63
N PRO A 169 21.12 -9.02 -15.70
CA PRO A 169 21.35 -9.43 -14.31
C PRO A 169 20.36 -8.84 -13.29
N PHE A 170 19.24 -8.21 -13.74
CA PHE A 170 18.27 -7.52 -12.89
C PHE A 170 16.97 -8.31 -12.67
N ASP A 171 16.93 -9.58 -13.05
CA ASP A 171 15.78 -10.48 -12.91
C ASP A 171 15.40 -10.77 -11.45
N ARG A 172 16.33 -10.56 -10.52
CA ARG A 172 16.16 -10.74 -9.06
C ARG A 172 15.99 -9.44 -8.27
N VAL A 173 15.80 -8.33 -8.97
CA VAL A 173 15.43 -7.06 -8.33
C VAL A 173 13.93 -7.05 -8.12
N LEU A 174 13.49 -7.00 -6.86
CA LEU A 174 12.08 -7.10 -6.45
C LEU A 174 11.35 -5.74 -6.46
N LEU A 175 11.87 -4.76 -7.19
CA LEU A 175 11.28 -3.42 -7.25
C LEU A 175 9.83 -3.42 -7.78
N PRO A 176 9.46 -4.19 -8.84
CA PRO A 176 8.08 -4.28 -9.28
C PRO A 176 7.13 -4.82 -8.21
N GLU A 177 7.57 -5.83 -7.46
CA GLU A 177 6.81 -6.39 -6.35
C GLU A 177 6.68 -5.40 -5.20
N GLU A 178 7.79 -4.75 -4.83
CA GLU A 178 7.84 -3.78 -3.73
C GLU A 178 6.90 -2.61 -3.99
N VAL A 179 6.99 -1.98 -5.18
CA VAL A 179 6.10 -0.87 -5.55
C VAL A 179 4.63 -1.31 -5.55
N THR A 180 4.32 -2.48 -6.14
CA THR A 180 2.94 -2.99 -6.16
C THR A 180 2.38 -3.24 -4.76
N VAL A 181 3.20 -3.81 -3.86
CA VAL A 181 2.80 -4.05 -2.46
C VAL A 181 2.65 -2.72 -1.71
N HIS A 182 3.54 -1.77 -1.96
CA HIS A 182 3.51 -0.45 -1.34
C HIS A 182 2.25 0.33 -1.76
N GLU A 183 2.00 0.50 -3.05
CA GLU A 183 0.83 1.22 -3.53
C GLU A 183 -0.49 0.54 -3.11
N PHE A 184 -0.51 -0.80 -3.06
CA PHE A 184 -1.65 -1.50 -2.48
C PHE A 184 -1.80 -1.22 -0.99
N GLY A 185 -0.71 -1.11 -0.25
CA GLY A 185 -0.74 -0.89 1.19
C GLY A 185 -1.40 0.43 1.59
N HIS A 186 -1.31 1.45 0.75
CA HIS A 186 -2.06 2.70 0.89
C HIS A 186 -3.58 2.54 0.81
N GLN A 187 -4.10 1.41 0.33
CA GLN A 187 -5.53 1.11 0.47
C GLN A 187 -5.94 1.02 1.95
N TYR A 188 -4.98 0.65 2.84
CA TYR A 188 -5.16 0.61 4.29
C TYR A 188 -4.76 1.92 4.96
N TRP A 189 -3.59 2.46 4.59
CA TRP A 189 -2.96 3.61 5.23
C TRP A 189 -3.07 4.86 4.34
N GLN A 190 -4.16 5.36 4.05
CA GLN A 190 -4.56 6.56 3.32
C GLN A 190 -5.96 6.40 2.74
N SER A 191 -6.22 5.37 1.93
CA SER A 191 -7.56 5.22 1.33
C SER A 191 -8.63 4.83 2.34
N MET A 192 -8.31 4.00 3.36
CA MET A 192 -9.27 3.65 4.42
C MET A 192 -9.02 4.42 5.73
N VAL A 193 -7.77 4.60 6.14
CA VAL A 193 -7.41 5.42 7.31
C VAL A 193 -6.86 6.73 6.76
N ALA A 194 -7.76 7.68 6.48
CA ALA A 194 -7.47 8.89 5.72
C ALA A 194 -6.91 10.02 6.59
N SER A 195 -5.69 9.83 7.11
CA SER A 195 -4.96 10.90 7.80
C SER A 195 -4.67 12.08 6.86
N ASN A 196 -4.45 13.28 7.42
CA ASN A 196 -4.08 14.43 6.63
C ASN A 196 -2.61 14.35 6.21
N GLU A 197 -2.36 13.86 5.01
CA GLU A 197 -1.01 13.66 4.49
C GLU A 197 -0.21 14.96 4.36
N PHE A 198 -0.87 16.09 4.15
CA PHE A 198 -0.20 17.40 4.12
C PHE A 198 0.46 17.78 5.45
N GLU A 199 -0.03 17.28 6.56
CA GLU A 199 0.46 17.61 7.90
C GLU A 199 1.10 16.42 8.61
N GLU A 200 0.70 15.20 8.28
CA GLU A 200 1.04 13.98 9.01
C GLU A 200 1.35 12.80 8.07
N SER A 201 2.12 13.03 7.01
CA SER A 201 2.47 12.01 6.00
C SER A 201 3.09 10.73 6.56
N TRP A 202 3.65 10.77 7.77
CA TRP A 202 4.22 9.61 8.45
C TRP A 202 3.18 8.54 8.82
N LEU A 203 1.90 8.94 9.07
CA LEU A 203 0.79 8.01 9.36
C LEU A 203 0.36 7.22 8.14
N ASP A 204 0.63 7.74 6.96
CA ASP A 204 0.42 7.11 5.69
C ASP A 204 1.68 6.39 5.21
N GLU A 205 2.63 7.11 4.66
CA GLU A 205 3.85 6.61 4.04
C GLU A 205 4.70 5.74 4.96
N GLY A 206 4.81 6.15 6.22
CA GLY A 206 5.62 5.43 7.19
C GLY A 206 5.00 4.12 7.64
N PHE A 207 3.68 4.11 7.87
CA PHE A 207 2.94 2.89 8.21
C PHE A 207 2.93 1.92 7.03
N ASN A 208 2.77 2.48 5.84
CA ASN A 208 2.79 1.72 4.63
C ASN A 208 4.16 1.11 4.34
N THR A 209 5.24 1.88 4.47
CA THR A 209 6.61 1.37 4.28
C THR A 209 6.95 0.26 5.29
N TYR A 210 6.57 0.43 6.57
CA TYR A 210 6.71 -0.62 7.58
C TYR A 210 5.95 -1.89 7.20
N SER A 211 4.71 -1.76 6.75
CA SER A 211 3.84 -2.88 6.38
C SER A 211 4.33 -3.57 5.11
N THR A 212 4.74 -2.81 4.11
CA THR A 212 5.35 -3.28 2.86
C THR A 212 6.57 -4.14 3.13
N GLY A 213 7.49 -3.66 3.94
CA GLY A 213 8.68 -4.41 4.31
C GLY A 213 8.37 -5.75 4.96
N LYS A 214 7.35 -5.80 5.82
CA LYS A 214 6.89 -7.06 6.44
C LYS A 214 6.32 -8.03 5.42
N VAL A 215 5.51 -7.56 4.46
CA VAL A 215 4.98 -8.40 3.36
C VAL A 215 6.12 -8.90 2.50
N MET A 216 7.02 -8.02 2.06
CA MET A 216 8.16 -8.39 1.21
C MET A 216 9.04 -9.45 1.88
N LYS A 217 9.37 -9.26 3.14
CA LYS A 217 10.13 -10.24 3.94
C LYS A 217 9.41 -11.58 4.07
N ARG A 218 8.10 -11.57 4.29
CA ARG A 218 7.30 -12.79 4.47
C ARG A 218 7.17 -13.61 3.19
N VAL A 219 7.02 -12.94 2.04
CA VAL A 219 6.71 -13.56 0.75
C VAL A 219 7.96 -13.84 -0.07
N TYR A 220 8.88 -12.89 -0.11
CA TYR A 220 10.06 -12.93 -0.99
C TYR A 220 11.38 -13.15 -0.24
N GLY A 221 11.32 -13.16 1.10
CA GLY A 221 12.51 -13.32 1.94
C GLY A 221 13.21 -11.98 2.28
N PRO A 222 14.33 -12.03 2.99
CA PRO A 222 14.95 -10.84 3.56
C PRO A 222 15.72 -9.96 2.56
N THR A 223 15.85 -10.36 1.29
CA THR A 223 16.64 -9.63 0.30
C THR A 223 15.74 -9.01 -0.76
N LEU A 224 15.67 -7.67 -0.79
CA LEU A 224 14.89 -6.91 -1.79
C LEU A 224 15.64 -6.73 -3.11
N VAL A 225 16.94 -6.47 -3.02
CA VAL A 225 17.80 -6.25 -4.19
C VAL A 225 18.93 -7.26 -4.20
N GLN A 226 19.00 -8.04 -5.25
CA GLN A 226 20.14 -8.93 -5.55
C GLN A 226 20.57 -8.73 -7.00
N ALA A 227 21.57 -7.92 -7.23
CA ALA A 227 22.15 -7.69 -8.54
C ALA A 227 23.65 -7.37 -8.42
N LEU A 228 24.46 -7.82 -9.37
CA LEU A 228 25.88 -7.48 -9.48
C LEU A 228 26.68 -7.68 -8.17
N GLY A 229 26.32 -8.71 -7.38
CA GLY A 229 26.96 -9.00 -6.09
C GLY A 229 26.43 -8.18 -4.90
N LEU A 230 25.58 -7.20 -5.13
CA LEU A 230 24.92 -6.44 -4.07
C LEU A 230 23.72 -7.21 -3.53
N ARG A 231 23.56 -7.20 -2.19
CA ARG A 231 22.39 -7.72 -1.50
C ARG A 231 21.96 -6.69 -0.48
N LEU A 232 20.72 -6.20 -0.60
CA LEU A 232 20.12 -5.27 0.34
C LEU A 232 18.79 -5.84 0.82
N GLY A 233 18.63 -5.93 2.14
CA GLY A 233 17.38 -6.25 2.79
C GLY A 233 16.61 -4.99 3.18
N GLU A 234 15.45 -5.20 3.79
CA GLU A 234 14.58 -4.13 4.28
C GLU A 234 15.30 -3.19 5.26
N LEU A 235 15.90 -3.77 6.30
CA LEU A 235 16.55 -3.00 7.36
C LEU A 235 17.78 -2.23 6.86
N GLU A 236 18.60 -2.87 6.02
CA GLU A 236 19.77 -2.24 5.41
C GLU A 236 19.36 -1.10 4.48
N SER A 237 18.29 -1.28 3.71
CA SER A 237 17.73 -0.25 2.84
C SER A 237 17.20 0.94 3.67
N ALA A 238 16.40 0.68 4.70
CA ALA A 238 15.89 1.71 5.58
C ALA A 238 17.01 2.49 6.30
N ARG A 239 18.03 1.80 6.80
CA ARG A 239 19.21 2.44 7.42
C ARG A 239 20.00 3.29 6.44
N ALA A 240 20.20 2.80 5.21
CA ALA A 240 20.91 3.55 4.18
C ALA A 240 20.14 4.83 3.79
N GLN A 241 18.82 4.74 3.65
CA GLN A 241 17.98 5.90 3.39
C GLN A 241 17.98 6.88 4.56
N ASN A 242 17.83 6.39 5.80
CA ASN A 242 17.84 7.24 6.99
C ASN A 242 19.20 7.93 7.22
N SER A 243 20.30 7.37 6.72
CA SER A 243 21.64 7.98 6.89
C SER A 243 21.82 9.29 6.14
N VAL A 244 20.97 9.59 5.16
CA VAL A 244 20.96 10.85 4.41
C VAL A 244 19.91 11.84 4.93
N ASP A 245 19.10 11.44 5.92
CA ASP A 245 18.08 12.29 6.52
C ASP A 245 18.72 13.40 7.37
N ARG A 246 18.06 14.54 7.38
CA ARG A 246 18.48 15.66 8.22
C ARG A 246 18.13 15.37 9.68
N MET A 247 19.13 15.28 10.53
CA MET A 247 18.97 15.01 11.98
C MET A 247 18.12 16.05 12.71
N PHE A 248 17.92 17.22 12.12
CA PHE A 248 17.23 18.35 12.76
C PHE A 248 15.74 18.41 12.50
N ASP A 249 15.23 17.57 11.60
CA ASP A 249 13.81 17.55 11.29
C ASP A 249 13.10 16.49 12.10
N ARG A 250 11.85 16.76 12.44
CA ARG A 250 10.97 15.81 13.12
C ARG A 250 10.23 14.94 12.10
N ILE A 251 9.80 13.74 12.50
CA ILE A 251 9.03 12.82 11.65
C ILE A 251 7.68 13.44 11.29
N ARG A 252 6.94 13.96 12.29
CA ARG A 252 5.73 14.75 12.06
C ARG A 252 6.13 16.11 11.50
N SER A 253 6.12 16.21 10.20
CA SER A 253 6.43 17.44 9.48
C SER A 253 5.39 17.66 8.41
N SER A 254 5.06 18.93 8.16
CA SER A 254 4.18 19.30 7.07
C SER A 254 4.85 19.04 5.73
N SER A 255 4.16 18.37 4.82
CA SER A 255 4.60 18.15 3.44
C SER A 255 4.46 19.42 2.56
N TRP A 256 3.83 20.48 3.07
CA TRP A 256 3.69 21.77 2.36
C TRP A 256 4.99 22.40 1.90
N GLY A 257 6.12 22.04 2.49
CA GLY A 257 7.42 22.59 2.22
C GLY A 257 8.29 21.76 1.27
N PHE A 258 7.78 20.74 0.60
CA PHE A 258 8.60 19.84 -0.22
C PHE A 258 9.94 19.53 0.45
N SER A 259 9.90 19.05 1.69
CA SER A 259 11.12 18.53 2.29
C SER A 259 11.46 17.20 1.58
N PRO A 260 12.61 17.12 0.87
CA PRO A 260 12.98 15.89 0.17
C PRO A 260 13.48 14.80 1.14
N GLY A 261 13.07 14.87 2.41
CA GLY A 261 13.52 13.94 3.43
C GLY A 261 12.69 12.66 3.44
N ASN A 262 13.37 11.54 3.66
CA ASN A 262 12.73 10.22 3.84
C ASN A 262 12.14 10.03 5.25
N TYR A 263 11.80 11.13 5.95
CA TYR A 263 11.29 11.05 7.33
C TYR A 263 9.99 10.28 7.42
N SER A 264 9.10 10.53 6.46
CA SER A 264 7.81 9.85 6.39
C SER A 264 7.98 8.36 6.09
N TYR A 265 8.95 7.98 5.29
CA TYR A 265 9.22 6.61 4.85
C TYR A 265 10.17 5.86 5.81
N ALA A 266 11.45 5.95 5.52
CA ALA A 266 12.48 5.10 6.15
C ALA A 266 12.67 5.35 7.65
N ARG A 267 12.64 6.62 8.09
CA ARG A 267 12.79 6.94 9.50
C ARG A 267 11.58 6.49 10.32
N THR A 268 10.38 6.65 9.78
CA THR A 268 9.17 6.11 10.41
C THR A 268 9.19 4.59 10.45
N GLN A 269 9.61 3.93 9.37
CA GLN A 269 9.78 2.48 9.34
C GLN A 269 10.72 2.01 10.46
N LEU A 270 11.90 2.64 10.61
CA LEU A 270 12.85 2.32 11.70
C LEU A 270 12.25 2.56 13.08
N THR A 271 11.49 3.65 13.25
CA THR A 271 10.78 3.96 14.49
C THR A 271 9.79 2.87 14.85
N LEU A 272 8.97 2.42 13.90
CA LEU A 272 8.00 1.35 14.11
C LEU A 272 8.65 -0.02 14.36
N LEU A 273 9.74 -0.34 13.64
CA LEU A 273 10.52 -1.58 13.87
C LEU A 273 11.17 -1.58 15.25
N THR A 274 11.72 -0.45 15.69
CA THR A 274 12.28 -0.29 17.05
C THR A 274 11.18 -0.46 18.10
N PHE A 275 10.01 0.16 17.88
CA PHE A 275 8.88 -0.02 18.79
C PHE A 275 8.41 -1.47 18.85
N GLU A 276 8.30 -2.16 17.69
CA GLU A 276 7.99 -3.59 17.64
C GLU A 276 8.97 -4.43 18.46
N ALA A 277 10.27 -4.14 18.36
CA ALA A 277 11.29 -4.81 19.16
C ALA A 277 11.13 -4.56 20.67
N LEU A 278 10.66 -3.38 21.08
CA LEU A 278 10.41 -3.02 22.48
C LEU A 278 9.17 -3.68 23.09
N VAL A 279 8.11 -3.87 22.31
CA VAL A 279 6.82 -4.36 22.83
C VAL A 279 6.51 -5.79 22.42
N GLY A 280 7.25 -6.33 21.48
CA GLY A 280 7.05 -7.64 20.86
C GLY A 280 6.05 -7.63 19.71
N ALA A 281 6.23 -8.57 18.77
CA ALA A 281 5.46 -8.65 17.54
C ALA A 281 3.94 -8.80 17.76
N GLU A 282 3.54 -9.53 18.78
CA GLU A 282 2.12 -9.73 19.12
C GLU A 282 1.45 -8.42 19.57
N THR A 283 2.11 -7.66 20.45
CA THR A 283 1.58 -6.37 20.91
C THR A 283 1.52 -5.36 19.76
N MET A 284 2.59 -5.31 18.94
CA MET A 284 2.62 -4.44 17.77
C MET A 284 1.51 -4.78 16.76
N ALA A 285 1.29 -6.06 16.47
CA ALA A 285 0.22 -6.50 15.59
C ALA A 285 -1.16 -6.05 16.10
N ARG A 286 -1.41 -6.15 17.41
CA ARG A 286 -2.65 -5.66 18.04
C ARG A 286 -2.77 -4.15 17.99
N VAL A 287 -1.70 -3.39 18.20
CA VAL A 287 -1.71 -1.92 18.07
C VAL A 287 -2.14 -1.53 16.66
N MET A 288 -1.47 -2.04 15.64
CA MET A 288 -1.75 -1.71 14.25
C MET A 288 -3.17 -2.12 13.82
N ARG A 289 -3.59 -3.32 14.21
CA ARG A 289 -4.95 -3.82 13.95
C ARG A 289 -6.02 -2.94 14.62
N THR A 290 -5.84 -2.61 15.90
CA THR A 290 -6.78 -1.77 16.67
C THR A 290 -6.87 -0.38 16.06
N TYR A 291 -5.73 0.20 15.66
CA TYR A 291 -5.72 1.51 15.02
C TYR A 291 -6.49 1.49 13.70
N HIS A 292 -6.21 0.53 12.80
CA HIS A 292 -6.93 0.40 11.54
C HIS A 292 -8.44 0.17 11.75
N GLU A 293 -8.85 -0.77 12.62
CA GLU A 293 -10.27 -1.06 12.89
C GLU A 293 -11.03 0.14 13.43
N ARG A 294 -10.38 0.95 14.28
CA ARG A 294 -11.00 2.14 14.92
C ARG A 294 -11.14 3.29 13.95
N TRP A 295 -10.15 3.47 13.09
CA TRP A 295 -10.02 4.68 12.27
C TRP A 295 -10.29 4.47 10.78
N ARG A 296 -10.55 3.26 10.33
CA ARG A 296 -10.97 3.05 8.95
C ARG A 296 -12.22 3.88 8.62
N PHE A 297 -12.19 4.52 7.45
CA PHE A 297 -13.20 5.46 6.95
C PHE A 297 -13.35 6.71 7.82
N ARG A 298 -12.23 7.13 8.43
CA ARG A 298 -12.12 8.34 9.24
C ARG A 298 -10.78 9.03 9.02
N HIS A 299 -10.63 10.22 9.63
CA HIS A 299 -9.46 11.09 9.50
C HIS A 299 -8.74 11.24 10.86
N PRO A 300 -7.90 10.26 11.25
CA PRO A 300 -7.15 10.35 12.49
C PRO A 300 -5.97 11.30 12.39
N ARG A 301 -5.46 11.67 13.58
CA ARG A 301 -4.21 12.42 13.79
C ARG A 301 -3.20 11.57 14.55
N SER A 302 -1.99 12.08 14.70
CA SER A 302 -0.91 11.41 15.46
C SER A 302 -1.36 11.04 16.87
N GLU A 303 -2.08 11.95 17.56
CA GLU A 303 -2.56 11.72 18.92
C GLU A 303 -3.49 10.50 19.03
N ASP A 304 -4.30 10.25 18.00
CA ASP A 304 -5.23 9.11 17.94
C ASP A 304 -4.47 7.77 17.87
N PHE A 305 -3.35 7.76 17.16
CA PHE A 305 -2.46 6.60 17.17
C PHE A 305 -1.77 6.42 18.52
N TYR A 306 -1.29 7.52 19.13
CA TYR A 306 -0.66 7.46 20.44
C TYR A 306 -1.61 6.96 21.52
N ASP A 307 -2.91 7.31 21.44
CA ASP A 307 -3.95 6.80 22.34
C ASP A 307 -4.15 5.29 22.19
N VAL A 308 -4.14 4.78 20.96
CA VAL A 308 -4.18 3.32 20.70
C VAL A 308 -2.94 2.62 21.26
N VAL A 309 -1.76 3.21 21.09
CA VAL A 309 -0.52 2.69 21.67
C VAL A 309 -0.61 2.62 23.20
N ALA A 310 -1.10 3.69 23.83
CA ALA A 310 -1.26 3.72 25.29
C ALA A 310 -2.24 2.67 25.80
N GLU A 311 -3.34 2.46 25.08
CA GLU A 311 -4.36 1.47 25.41
C GLU A 311 -3.86 0.03 25.28
N VAL A 312 -3.22 -0.29 24.17
CA VAL A 312 -2.87 -1.68 23.79
C VAL A 312 -1.51 -2.10 24.36
N ALA A 313 -0.52 -1.21 24.34
CA ALA A 313 0.86 -1.49 24.75
C ALA A 313 1.22 -0.93 26.14
N GLY A 314 0.33 -0.16 26.74
CA GLY A 314 0.50 0.43 28.08
C GLY A 314 0.75 1.96 28.05
N PRO A 315 0.23 2.71 29.07
CA PRO A 315 0.21 4.17 29.05
C PRO A 315 1.59 4.82 28.89
N HIS A 316 2.64 4.23 29.46
CA HIS A 316 3.99 4.75 29.39
C HIS A 316 4.61 4.65 27.96
N ARG A 317 4.03 3.82 27.08
CA ARG A 317 4.53 3.66 25.72
C ARG A 317 4.14 4.81 24.78
N ARG A 318 3.12 5.61 25.13
CA ARG A 318 2.79 6.85 24.42
C ARG A 318 4.00 7.77 24.30
N ALA A 319 4.75 7.94 25.38
CA ALA A 319 5.91 8.82 25.44
C ALA A 319 7.03 8.44 24.44
N TYR A 320 7.05 7.19 23.95
CA TYR A 320 7.99 6.79 22.89
C TYR A 320 7.72 7.58 21.61
N PHE A 321 6.46 7.59 21.13
CA PHE A 321 6.10 8.29 19.89
C PHE A 321 6.15 9.81 20.06
N GLU A 322 5.73 10.36 21.19
CA GLU A 322 5.86 11.80 21.49
C GLU A 322 7.31 12.28 21.41
N ARG A 323 8.27 11.44 21.76
CA ARG A 323 9.70 11.78 21.64
C ARG A 323 10.24 11.58 20.24
N THR A 324 9.93 10.45 19.60
CA THR A 324 10.56 10.08 18.33
C THR A 324 9.92 10.75 17.11
N VAL A 325 8.63 11.09 17.21
CA VAL A 325 7.86 11.68 16.11
C VAL A 325 7.79 13.21 16.19
N GLU A 326 7.57 13.74 17.42
CA GLU A 326 7.33 15.17 17.62
C GLU A 326 8.64 15.97 17.81
N ARG A 327 9.75 15.31 18.06
CA ARG A 327 11.03 16.00 18.32
C ARG A 327 12.07 15.68 17.27
N PRO A 328 12.90 16.68 16.90
CA PRO A 328 14.10 16.40 16.12
C PRO A 328 15.05 15.48 16.91
N GLY A 329 15.80 14.67 16.22
CA GLY A 329 16.80 13.81 16.83
C GLY A 329 17.00 12.53 16.02
N VAL A 330 18.02 11.77 16.35
CA VAL A 330 18.21 10.40 15.88
C VAL A 330 17.52 9.43 16.82
N LEU A 331 17.15 8.27 16.32
CA LEU A 331 16.77 7.15 17.15
C LEU A 331 18.03 6.73 17.91
N ASP A 332 17.99 6.82 19.24
CA ASP A 332 19.03 6.24 20.08
C ASP A 332 18.94 4.71 19.95
N ASP A 333 20.09 4.09 19.68
CA ASP A 333 20.24 2.63 19.56
C ASP A 333 19.92 1.90 20.88
#